data_89aff1183eecbd23e6eed70b26df06f6
#
_entry.id   89aff1183eecbd23e6eed70b26df06f6
#
_cell.length_a   1.000
_cell.length_b   1.000
_cell.length_c   1.000
_cell.angle_alpha   90.00
_cell.angle_beta   90.00
_cell.angle_gamma   90.00
#
_symmetry.space_group_name_H-M   'P 1'
#
loop_
_entity.id
_entity.type
_entity.pdbx_description
1 polymer ?
#
loop_
_entity_poly.entity_id
_entity_poly.type
_entity_poly.pdbx_seq_one_letter_code
_entity_poly.pdbx_strand_id
1 'polypeptide(L)'
;MKYTRFIKSSFWIAILACTSNLFIACEDDITISSENKSFGNIEGNFGYVKSAAGAKALTSITINGDKHGTGHLYFELNKAANKDITVTFKIDESVLKVYNQANGTNYPMYPTDKLSLENEGVTTISAGKQKSSSIVLDIQSGGTIGTTYAVAVSATASDGIETSSNNQSYIYLVTPQAALPNTEKGTVKTICYIEVNNENILNTGEYTMENSGKPFFDIVNVFAANIRLNEEGKPYVYCNPQVTFVLENADKLIRPLQQKGIKVHLTILGDHTPAGMRSLGDEAAKDFAKELKSYVDIYGFDGISFDDEWSNYDLVAGYPGLVTPSQEQYSRLIYECRQIMPDKQFGVYWCKQENGGASINYPLGEVEGKDVNDLLDYTVYGNYNLWDKLGHIDEGKQCPYAINLTEGGSPNSIYLNQIKDSWGYFALYNLQISKNSETIINQVGETLYG
;
A
#
# COMPACT_ATOMS: atom_id res chain seq x y z
N MET A 1 23.58 36.83 43.36
CA MET A 1 23.43 35.88 42.25
C MET A 1 23.14 34.48 42.78
N LYS A 2 21.99 34.25 43.42
CA LYS A 2 21.52 32.96 43.95
C LYS A 2 20.02 33.00 44.20
N TYR A 3 19.20 33.13 43.17
CA TYR A 3 17.72 33.09 43.32
C TYR A 3 16.97 32.55 42.09
N THR A 4 17.49 31.52 41.42
CA THR A 4 16.78 30.97 40.27
C THR A 4 16.64 29.44 40.28
N ARG A 5 16.87 28.79 41.41
CA ARG A 5 16.78 27.31 41.49
C ARG A 5 15.59 26.76 42.29
N PHE A 6 14.82 27.60 42.99
CA PHE A 6 13.73 27.10 43.85
C PHE A 6 12.33 27.12 43.22
N ILE A 7 12.11 27.82 42.13
CA ILE A 7 10.78 27.91 41.51
C ILE A 7 10.51 26.74 40.53
N LYS A 8 11.56 26.08 40.02
CA LYS A 8 11.37 24.93 39.07
C LYS A 8 10.98 23.61 39.74
N SER A 9 11.30 23.38 41.00
CA SER A 9 10.94 22.13 41.67
C SER A 9 9.50 22.09 42.17
N SER A 10 8.94 23.24 42.54
CA SER A 10 7.55 23.32 43.02
C SER A 10 6.52 23.19 41.90
N PHE A 11 6.89 23.54 40.66
CA PHE A 11 6.00 23.40 39.50
C PHE A 11 5.88 21.96 39.05
N TRP A 12 6.96 21.18 39.13
CA TRP A 12 6.94 19.76 38.78
C TRP A 12 6.20 18.87 39.79
N ILE A 13 6.21 19.24 41.06
CA ILE A 13 5.46 18.52 42.11
C ILE A 13 3.96 18.76 41.96
N ALA A 14 3.54 19.97 41.55
CA ALA A 14 2.13 20.27 41.31
C ALA A 14 1.58 19.56 40.04
N ILE A 15 2.39 19.39 38.99
CA ILE A 15 2.01 18.65 37.79
C ILE A 15 1.94 17.13 38.06
N LEU A 16 2.83 16.59 38.87
CA LEU A 16 2.81 15.17 39.23
C LEU A 16 1.61 14.82 40.13
N ALA A 17 1.18 15.76 41.00
CA ALA A 17 0.00 15.59 41.85
C ALA A 17 -1.33 15.70 41.08
N CYS A 18 -1.37 16.46 39.96
CA CYS A 18 -2.55 16.55 39.11
C CYS A 18 -2.67 15.37 38.11
N THR A 19 -1.54 14.71 37.73
CA THR A 19 -1.58 13.55 36.84
C THR A 19 -1.91 12.26 37.58
N SER A 20 -1.67 12.15 38.87
CA SER A 20 -2.04 10.97 39.66
C SER A 20 -3.54 10.83 39.93
N ASN A 21 -4.33 11.91 39.77
CA ASN A 21 -5.79 11.85 39.93
C ASN A 21 -6.54 11.60 38.56
N LEU A 22 -5.84 11.48 37.46
CA LEU A 22 -6.46 11.18 36.15
C LEU A 22 -6.46 9.68 35.79
N PHE A 23 -5.88 8.83 36.65
CA PHE A 23 -5.88 7.38 36.47
C PHE A 23 -6.81 6.60 37.41
N ILE A 24 -7.71 7.31 38.14
CA ILE A 24 -8.74 6.68 38.98
C ILE A 24 -10.11 6.96 38.37
N ALA A 25 -10.28 6.55 37.12
CA ALA A 25 -11.61 6.46 36.51
C ALA A 25 -11.57 5.39 35.44
N CYS A 26 -12.20 4.30 35.75
CA CYS A 26 -12.50 3.09 34.99
C CYS A 26 -11.70 1.86 35.40
N GLU A 27 -11.71 1.51 36.69
CA GLU A 27 -11.91 0.11 37.05
C GLU A 27 -13.42 -0.11 37.22
N ASP A 28 -14.17 0.07 36.16
CA ASP A 28 -15.35 -0.74 35.95
C ASP A 28 -14.82 -2.12 35.55
N ASP A 29 -14.83 -3.03 36.50
CA ASP A 29 -14.79 -4.46 36.24
C ASP A 29 -15.83 -4.73 35.15
N ILE A 30 -15.39 -4.83 33.90
CA ILE A 30 -16.17 -5.50 32.87
C ILE A 30 -16.21 -6.95 33.33
N THR A 31 -17.11 -7.25 34.23
CA THR A 31 -17.48 -8.61 34.55
C THR A 31 -18.10 -9.15 33.27
N ILE A 32 -17.28 -9.76 32.42
CA ILE A 32 -17.76 -10.63 31.38
C ILE A 32 -18.44 -11.76 32.15
N SER A 33 -19.74 -11.61 32.35
CA SER A 33 -20.53 -12.63 32.99
C SER A 33 -20.31 -13.92 32.24
N SER A 34 -19.65 -14.87 32.88
CA SER A 34 -19.44 -16.20 32.36
C SER A 34 -20.74 -17.00 32.20
N GLU A 35 -21.88 -16.39 32.47
CA GLU A 35 -23.19 -17.05 32.41
C GLU A 35 -23.95 -16.84 31.10
N ASN A 36 -23.49 -15.97 30.20
CA ASN A 36 -24.06 -15.93 28.85
C ASN A 36 -23.35 -16.92 27.90
N LYS A 37 -23.47 -18.19 28.20
CA LYS A 37 -23.13 -19.29 27.27
C LYS A 37 -24.08 -19.41 26.07
N SER A 38 -24.94 -18.47 25.85
CA SER A 38 -25.76 -18.38 24.67
C SER A 38 -25.40 -17.13 23.86
N PHE A 39 -24.16 -17.00 23.38
CA PHE A 39 -24.08 -16.64 21.99
C PHE A 39 -24.68 -17.83 21.23
N GLY A 40 -25.98 -18.03 21.46
CA GLY A 40 -26.76 -19.07 20.85
C GLY A 40 -26.53 -18.98 19.35
N ASN A 41 -26.52 -20.11 18.68
CA ASN A 41 -26.59 -20.20 17.25
C ASN A 41 -27.43 -19.03 16.75
N ILE A 42 -26.79 -18.08 16.05
CA ILE A 42 -27.55 -17.04 15.38
C ILE A 42 -28.38 -17.80 14.36
N GLU A 43 -29.62 -18.09 14.72
CA GLU A 43 -30.57 -18.75 13.84
C GLU A 43 -30.94 -17.72 12.78
N GLY A 44 -30.46 -17.90 11.57
CA GLY A 44 -30.68 -17.02 10.45
C GLY A 44 -29.45 -16.90 9.55
N ASN A 45 -29.67 -16.46 8.33
CA ASN A 45 -28.63 -16.12 7.38
C ASN A 45 -28.57 -14.60 7.30
N PHE A 46 -27.49 -14.05 7.83
CA PHE A 46 -27.24 -12.60 7.79
C PHE A 46 -26.09 -12.27 6.87
N GLY A 47 -26.17 -11.11 6.23
CA GLY A 47 -25.14 -10.62 5.37
C GLY A 47 -24.79 -9.16 5.65
N TYR A 48 -23.58 -8.76 5.26
CA TYR A 48 -22.98 -7.48 5.56
C TYR A 48 -22.29 -6.92 4.32
N VAL A 49 -22.49 -5.64 4.03
CA VAL A 49 -21.68 -4.90 3.06
C VAL A 49 -20.39 -4.46 3.73
N LYS A 50 -19.26 -4.78 3.12
CA LYS A 50 -17.93 -4.43 3.63
C LYS A 50 -17.06 -3.82 2.55
N SER A 51 -16.17 -2.91 2.96
CA SER A 51 -15.08 -2.44 2.11
C SER A 51 -13.93 -3.45 2.11
N ALA A 52 -13.34 -3.69 0.94
CA ALA A 52 -12.14 -4.47 0.82
C ALA A 52 -10.90 -3.75 1.41
N ALA A 53 -10.98 -2.43 1.61
CA ALA A 53 -9.91 -1.62 2.21
C ALA A 53 -9.83 -1.72 3.75
N GLY A 54 -10.40 -2.75 4.35
CA GLY A 54 -10.31 -3.00 5.80
C GLY A 54 -11.62 -2.78 6.55
N ALA A 55 -11.61 -3.01 7.86
CA ALA A 55 -12.79 -2.98 8.74
C ALA A 55 -13.16 -1.56 9.16
N LYS A 56 -13.43 -0.67 8.21
CA LYS A 56 -13.84 0.72 8.46
C LYS A 56 -15.33 0.90 8.25
N ALA A 57 -15.93 1.83 8.98
CA ALA A 57 -17.33 2.22 8.78
C ALA A 57 -17.54 3.04 7.50
N LEU A 58 -16.50 3.73 7.06
CA LEU A 58 -16.46 4.52 5.82
C LEU A 58 -15.04 4.61 5.27
N THR A 59 -14.90 4.92 3.99
CA THR A 59 -13.61 5.17 3.32
C THR A 59 -13.61 6.53 2.66
N SER A 60 -12.50 7.29 2.81
CA SER A 60 -12.30 8.55 2.10
C SER A 60 -11.57 8.31 0.77
N ILE A 61 -12.07 8.92 -0.30
CA ILE A 61 -11.50 8.89 -1.64
C ILE A 61 -11.22 10.32 -2.08
N THR A 62 -10.00 10.58 -2.53
CA THR A 62 -9.63 11.86 -3.13
C THR A 62 -9.47 11.70 -4.63
N ILE A 63 -10.09 12.59 -5.41
CA ILE A 63 -10.01 12.61 -6.87
C ILE A 63 -9.23 13.84 -7.31
N ASN A 64 -8.08 13.64 -7.95
CA ASN A 64 -7.20 14.72 -8.36
C ASN A 64 -7.37 15.05 -9.85
N GLY A 65 -7.78 16.26 -10.14
CA GLY A 65 -7.98 16.75 -11.51
C GLY A 65 -9.05 15.92 -12.23
N ASP A 66 -8.66 15.34 -13.35
CA ASP A 66 -9.51 14.51 -14.21
C ASP A 66 -9.41 13.00 -13.94
N LYS A 67 -8.67 12.59 -12.88
CA LYS A 67 -8.52 11.19 -12.53
C LYS A 67 -9.80 10.58 -11.95
N HIS A 68 -9.87 9.26 -11.94
CA HIS A 68 -10.94 8.50 -11.31
C HIS A 68 -10.56 8.11 -9.88
N GLY A 69 -11.57 7.98 -9.04
CA GLY A 69 -11.49 7.30 -7.75
C GLY A 69 -12.14 5.93 -7.83
N THR A 70 -11.70 4.98 -7.02
CA THR A 70 -12.30 3.64 -6.95
C THR A 70 -12.63 3.26 -5.52
N GLY A 71 -13.79 2.63 -5.34
CA GLY A 71 -14.17 1.93 -4.11
C GLY A 71 -14.31 0.43 -4.40
N HIS A 72 -13.96 -0.40 -3.43
CA HIS A 72 -14.05 -1.86 -3.57
C HIS A 72 -14.92 -2.41 -2.47
N LEU A 73 -16.00 -3.07 -2.83
CA LEU A 73 -17.01 -3.60 -1.92
C LEU A 73 -17.17 -5.10 -2.11
N TYR A 74 -17.48 -5.81 -1.04
CA TYR A 74 -17.92 -7.19 -1.08
C TYR A 74 -19.06 -7.42 -0.08
N PHE A 75 -19.75 -8.53 -0.23
CA PHE A 75 -20.78 -8.96 0.68
C PHE A 75 -20.32 -10.20 1.44
N GLU A 76 -20.48 -10.21 2.75
CA GLU A 76 -20.03 -11.32 3.61
C GLU A 76 -21.21 -11.87 4.39
N LEU A 77 -21.34 -13.20 4.41
CA LEU A 77 -22.33 -13.92 5.19
C LEU A 77 -21.75 -14.30 6.57
N ASN A 78 -22.61 -14.42 7.55
CA ASN A 78 -22.26 -14.92 8.88
C ASN A 78 -21.86 -16.42 8.89
N LYS A 79 -22.20 -17.17 7.85
CA LYS A 79 -21.83 -18.58 7.65
C LYS A 79 -21.70 -18.90 6.16
N ALA A 80 -20.99 -19.97 5.82
CA ALA A 80 -20.81 -20.39 4.44
C ALA A 80 -22.14 -20.65 3.73
N ALA A 81 -22.25 -20.19 2.49
CA ALA A 81 -23.42 -20.40 1.65
C ALA A 81 -23.61 -21.89 1.34
N ASN A 82 -24.80 -22.41 1.43
CA ASN A 82 -25.11 -23.80 1.06
C ASN A 82 -25.38 -23.97 -0.44
N LYS A 83 -25.55 -22.90 -1.18
CA LYS A 83 -25.73 -22.78 -2.63
C LYS A 83 -25.24 -21.41 -3.08
N ASP A 84 -25.18 -21.18 -4.38
CA ASP A 84 -24.81 -19.88 -4.93
C ASP A 84 -25.84 -18.81 -4.53
N ILE A 85 -25.36 -17.68 -4.02
CA ILE A 85 -26.17 -16.53 -3.59
C ILE A 85 -25.84 -15.35 -4.52
N THR A 86 -26.84 -14.84 -5.21
CA THR A 86 -26.70 -13.61 -5.99
C THR A 86 -26.79 -12.39 -5.06
N VAL A 87 -25.84 -11.48 -5.18
CA VAL A 87 -25.81 -10.20 -4.47
C VAL A 87 -25.87 -9.07 -5.47
N THR A 88 -26.75 -8.10 -5.21
CA THR A 88 -26.89 -6.91 -6.04
C THR A 88 -26.62 -5.66 -5.23
N PHE A 89 -25.56 -4.94 -5.60
CA PHE A 89 -25.22 -3.62 -5.06
C PHE A 89 -25.91 -2.53 -5.87
N LYS A 90 -26.28 -1.44 -5.22
CA LYS A 90 -26.80 -0.24 -5.88
C LYS A 90 -26.33 1.03 -5.18
N ILE A 91 -26.17 2.10 -5.95
CA ILE A 91 -25.98 3.45 -5.42
C ILE A 91 -27.33 3.92 -4.87
N ASP A 92 -27.35 4.32 -3.59
CA ASP A 92 -28.60 4.52 -2.86
C ASP A 92 -28.63 5.84 -2.06
N GLU A 93 -29.21 6.86 -2.67
CA GLU A 93 -29.35 8.18 -2.03
C GLU A 93 -30.20 8.14 -0.74
N SER A 94 -31.15 7.21 -0.64
CA SER A 94 -31.98 7.10 0.56
C SER A 94 -31.16 6.71 1.79
N VAL A 95 -30.15 5.87 1.61
CA VAL A 95 -29.19 5.49 2.66
C VAL A 95 -28.38 6.70 3.11
N LEU A 96 -27.95 7.56 2.18
CA LEU A 96 -27.20 8.77 2.55
C LEU A 96 -28.04 9.73 3.41
N LYS A 97 -29.34 9.88 3.12
CA LYS A 97 -30.25 10.68 3.95
C LYS A 97 -30.32 10.17 5.38
N VAL A 98 -30.46 8.85 5.54
CA VAL A 98 -30.48 8.20 6.87
C VAL A 98 -29.15 8.37 7.58
N TYR A 99 -28.04 8.16 6.87
CA TYR A 99 -26.69 8.35 7.41
C TYR A 99 -26.46 9.78 7.91
N ASN A 100 -26.77 10.78 7.10
CA ASN A 100 -26.62 12.19 7.47
C ASN A 100 -27.44 12.53 8.72
N GLN A 101 -28.69 12.07 8.78
CA GLN A 101 -29.55 12.30 9.94
C GLN A 101 -28.99 11.63 11.22
N ALA A 102 -28.55 10.37 11.12
CA ALA A 102 -28.03 9.62 12.25
C ALA A 102 -26.71 10.16 12.80
N ASN A 103 -25.88 10.77 11.96
CA ASN A 103 -24.56 11.26 12.33
C ASN A 103 -24.47 12.79 12.47
N GLY A 104 -25.60 13.50 12.29
CA GLY A 104 -25.61 14.98 12.34
C GLY A 104 -24.74 15.62 11.24
N THR A 105 -24.60 14.95 10.11
CA THR A 105 -23.83 15.41 8.95
C THR A 105 -24.77 15.90 7.84
N ASN A 106 -24.20 16.59 6.84
CA ASN A 106 -24.98 17.08 5.68
C ASN A 106 -24.13 16.94 4.40
N TYR A 107 -23.56 15.74 4.18
CA TYR A 107 -22.82 15.47 2.96
C TYR A 107 -23.77 15.48 1.75
N PRO A 108 -23.50 16.26 0.70
CA PRO A 108 -24.23 16.13 -0.55
C PRO A 108 -23.88 14.81 -1.24
N MET A 109 -24.84 14.27 -1.99
CA MET A 109 -24.57 13.13 -2.87
C MET A 109 -23.63 13.54 -3.99
N TYR A 110 -22.63 12.68 -4.30
CA TYR A 110 -21.78 12.88 -5.49
C TYR A 110 -22.63 12.78 -6.76
N PRO A 111 -22.31 13.52 -7.84
CA PRO A 111 -23.09 13.46 -9.09
C PRO A 111 -23.26 12.01 -9.59
N THR A 112 -24.49 11.56 -9.67
CA THR A 112 -24.78 10.14 -9.93
C THR A 112 -24.46 9.69 -11.35
N ASP A 113 -24.44 10.63 -12.31
CA ASP A 113 -23.98 10.42 -13.69
C ASP A 113 -22.48 10.15 -13.80
N LYS A 114 -21.73 10.37 -12.71
CA LYS A 114 -20.29 10.12 -12.57
C LYS A 114 -19.95 8.84 -11.81
N LEU A 115 -20.96 8.04 -11.49
CA LEU A 115 -20.82 6.83 -10.69
C LEU A 115 -21.24 5.61 -11.48
N SER A 116 -20.45 4.54 -11.42
CA SER A 116 -20.84 3.25 -11.97
C SER A 116 -20.36 2.11 -11.08
N LEU A 117 -21.10 1.01 -11.10
CA LEU A 117 -20.74 -0.23 -10.42
C LEU A 117 -20.34 -1.27 -11.47
N GLU A 118 -19.25 -1.95 -11.24
CA GLU A 118 -18.81 -3.09 -12.05
C GLU A 118 -19.92 -4.13 -12.18
N ASN A 119 -20.07 -4.74 -13.35
CA ASN A 119 -21.12 -5.74 -13.64
C ASN A 119 -22.54 -5.30 -13.21
N GLU A 120 -22.86 -4.02 -13.38
CA GLU A 120 -24.13 -3.43 -12.95
C GLU A 120 -24.43 -3.68 -11.45
N GLY A 121 -23.39 -3.87 -10.64
CA GLY A 121 -23.47 -4.15 -9.21
C GLY A 121 -23.76 -5.61 -8.85
N VAL A 122 -23.77 -6.54 -9.82
CA VAL A 122 -24.11 -7.94 -9.56
C VAL A 122 -22.86 -8.78 -9.31
N THR A 123 -22.88 -9.57 -8.25
CA THR A 123 -21.83 -10.56 -7.91
C THR A 123 -22.45 -11.80 -7.28
N THR A 124 -21.64 -12.83 -7.04
CA THR A 124 -22.10 -14.10 -6.49
C THR A 124 -21.21 -14.54 -5.32
N ILE A 125 -21.82 -15.10 -4.29
CA ILE A 125 -21.17 -15.91 -3.27
C ILE A 125 -21.36 -17.36 -3.67
N SER A 126 -20.30 -18.05 -4.05
CA SER A 126 -20.37 -19.45 -4.44
C SER A 126 -20.69 -20.36 -3.24
N ALA A 127 -21.33 -21.49 -3.52
CA ALA A 127 -21.57 -22.52 -2.51
C ALA A 127 -20.29 -22.89 -1.75
N GLY A 128 -20.38 -23.01 -0.43
CA GLY A 128 -19.25 -23.25 0.45
C GLY A 128 -18.41 -22.02 0.82
N LYS A 129 -18.68 -20.85 0.23
CA LYS A 129 -17.99 -19.59 0.55
C LYS A 129 -18.85 -18.68 1.42
N GLN A 130 -18.17 -17.76 2.14
CA GLN A 130 -18.83 -16.74 2.97
C GLN A 130 -18.79 -15.35 2.32
N LYS A 131 -17.89 -15.12 1.35
CA LYS A 131 -17.64 -13.81 0.74
C LYS A 131 -17.93 -13.86 -0.75
N SER A 132 -18.50 -12.77 -1.26
CA SER A 132 -18.57 -12.54 -2.70
C SER A 132 -17.21 -12.11 -3.26
N SER A 133 -17.05 -12.16 -4.58
CA SER A 133 -16.04 -11.37 -5.25
C SER A 133 -16.26 -9.88 -4.96
N SER A 134 -15.19 -9.10 -4.97
CA SER A 134 -15.27 -7.65 -4.84
C SER A 134 -15.94 -7.05 -6.07
N ILE A 135 -16.73 -5.99 -5.84
CA ILE A 135 -17.32 -5.12 -6.87
C ILE A 135 -16.59 -3.79 -6.82
N VAL A 136 -16.21 -3.28 -7.98
CA VAL A 136 -15.62 -1.94 -8.11
C VAL A 136 -16.74 -0.90 -8.25
N LEU A 137 -16.69 0.14 -7.41
CA LEU A 137 -17.37 1.40 -7.61
C LEU A 137 -16.40 2.34 -8.32
N ASP A 138 -16.65 2.67 -9.59
CA ASP A 138 -15.90 3.69 -10.33
C ASP A 138 -16.52 5.06 -10.08
N ILE A 139 -15.68 6.05 -9.79
CA ILE A 139 -16.06 7.43 -9.49
C ILE A 139 -15.28 8.34 -10.43
N GLN A 140 -15.92 8.79 -11.49
CA GLN A 140 -15.32 9.73 -12.45
C GLN A 140 -15.13 11.11 -11.82
N SER A 141 -14.22 11.89 -12.38
CA SER A 141 -14.03 13.27 -11.95
C SER A 141 -15.32 14.11 -12.11
N GLY A 142 -15.58 14.95 -11.11
CA GLY A 142 -16.79 15.78 -11.05
C GLY A 142 -16.92 16.48 -9.70
N GLY A 143 -18.02 17.18 -9.52
CA GLY A 143 -18.28 17.94 -8.30
C GLY A 143 -17.40 19.18 -8.15
N THR A 144 -17.54 19.88 -7.03
CA THR A 144 -16.81 21.10 -6.70
C THR A 144 -15.54 20.77 -5.95
N ILE A 145 -14.40 21.28 -6.40
CA ILE A 145 -13.10 21.11 -5.74
C ILE A 145 -13.20 21.56 -4.27
N GLY A 146 -12.65 20.73 -3.37
CA GLY A 146 -12.61 20.95 -1.93
C GLY A 146 -13.92 20.62 -1.19
N THR A 147 -15.00 20.30 -1.91
CA THR A 147 -16.26 19.85 -1.29
C THR A 147 -16.21 18.36 -1.04
N THR A 148 -16.49 17.93 0.19
CA THR A 148 -16.64 16.51 0.50
C THR A 148 -18.07 16.06 0.23
N TYR A 149 -18.22 15.15 -0.70
CA TYR A 149 -19.46 14.46 -1.05
C TYR A 149 -19.50 13.10 -0.37
N ALA A 150 -20.69 12.46 -0.39
CA ALA A 150 -20.78 11.05 -0.03
C ALA A 150 -21.38 10.24 -1.18
N VAL A 151 -20.93 8.98 -1.30
CA VAL A 151 -21.54 7.94 -2.12
C VAL A 151 -21.97 6.82 -1.20
N ALA A 152 -23.26 6.57 -1.11
CA ALA A 152 -23.81 5.47 -0.36
C ALA A 152 -24.13 4.31 -1.30
N VAL A 153 -23.66 3.11 -0.95
CA VAL A 153 -23.94 1.88 -1.69
C VAL A 153 -24.64 0.89 -0.76
N SER A 154 -25.80 0.43 -1.14
CA SER A 154 -26.51 -0.64 -0.44
C SER A 154 -26.42 -1.96 -1.21
N ALA A 155 -26.69 -3.08 -0.55
CA ALA A 155 -26.78 -4.37 -1.20
C ALA A 155 -27.97 -5.18 -0.73
N THR A 156 -28.47 -6.03 -1.64
CA THR A 156 -29.47 -7.06 -1.37
C THR A 156 -28.93 -8.40 -1.83
N ALA A 157 -29.30 -9.47 -1.14
CA ALA A 157 -28.92 -10.83 -1.49
C ALA A 157 -30.17 -11.69 -1.73
N SER A 158 -30.03 -12.68 -2.62
CA SER A 158 -31.10 -13.66 -2.87
C SER A 158 -31.35 -14.57 -1.67
N ASP A 159 -32.41 -15.39 -1.75
CA ASP A 159 -32.68 -16.52 -0.85
C ASP A 159 -32.97 -16.14 0.61
N GLY A 160 -33.59 -14.99 0.82
CA GLY A 160 -34.05 -14.58 2.16
C GLY A 160 -32.89 -14.28 3.12
N ILE A 161 -31.72 -13.95 2.58
CA ILE A 161 -30.62 -13.44 3.39
C ILE A 161 -31.04 -12.10 3.98
N GLU A 162 -31.06 -12.01 5.30
CA GLU A 162 -31.34 -10.76 6.00
C GLU A 162 -30.10 -9.88 6.07
N THR A 163 -30.28 -8.60 5.83
CA THR A 163 -29.26 -7.59 6.10
C THR A 163 -29.73 -6.73 7.26
N SER A 164 -28.91 -6.57 8.29
CA SER A 164 -29.24 -5.63 9.35
C SER A 164 -29.22 -4.20 8.80
N SER A 165 -30.11 -3.35 9.29
CA SER A 165 -30.21 -1.94 8.87
C SER A 165 -28.89 -1.18 8.98
N ASN A 166 -28.00 -1.60 9.88
CA ASN A 166 -26.70 -0.95 10.10
C ASN A 166 -25.59 -1.48 9.19
N ASN A 167 -25.78 -2.62 8.51
CA ASN A 167 -24.74 -3.33 7.77
C ASN A 167 -25.11 -3.65 6.31
N GLN A 168 -26.23 -3.11 5.83
CA GLN A 168 -26.69 -3.32 4.45
C GLN A 168 -26.10 -2.30 3.46
N SER A 169 -25.29 -1.38 3.93
CA SER A 169 -24.76 -0.29 3.12
C SER A 169 -23.36 0.12 3.57
N TYR A 170 -22.65 0.82 2.68
CA TYR A 170 -21.34 1.40 2.92
C TYR A 170 -21.29 2.83 2.40
N ILE A 171 -20.53 3.68 3.06
CA ILE A 171 -20.36 5.09 2.70
C ILE A 171 -18.93 5.35 2.26
N TYR A 172 -18.79 5.96 1.08
CA TYR A 172 -17.55 6.58 0.64
C TYR A 172 -17.67 8.09 0.75
N LEU A 173 -16.68 8.75 1.37
CA LEU A 173 -16.55 10.21 1.33
C LEU A 173 -15.62 10.57 0.18
N VAL A 174 -16.12 11.33 -0.78
CA VAL A 174 -15.41 11.66 -2.01
C VAL A 174 -15.11 13.16 -2.03
N THR A 175 -13.83 13.52 -2.14
CA THR A 175 -13.40 14.91 -2.19
C THR A 175 -12.64 15.18 -3.49
N PRO A 176 -13.22 15.89 -4.48
CA PRO A 176 -12.50 16.38 -5.63
C PRO A 176 -11.44 17.40 -5.21
N GLN A 177 -10.25 17.28 -5.77
CA GLN A 177 -9.11 18.18 -5.56
C GLN A 177 -8.56 18.66 -6.91
N ALA A 178 -7.75 19.71 -6.87
CA ALA A 178 -7.00 20.14 -8.03
C ALA A 178 -6.08 19.03 -8.56
N ALA A 179 -5.60 19.17 -9.79
CA ALA A 179 -4.57 18.30 -10.32
C ALA A 179 -3.34 18.29 -9.39
N LEU A 180 -2.66 17.15 -9.33
CA LEU A 180 -1.45 17.01 -8.52
C LEU A 180 -0.40 18.05 -8.97
N PRO A 181 0.43 18.54 -8.03
CA PRO A 181 1.47 19.49 -8.36
C PRO A 181 2.51 18.87 -9.30
N ASN A 182 3.13 19.69 -10.15
CA ASN A 182 4.31 19.26 -10.89
C ASN A 182 5.50 19.18 -9.93
N THR A 183 6.02 17.98 -9.73
CA THR A 183 7.16 17.70 -8.83
C THR A 183 8.47 17.44 -9.57
N GLU A 184 8.51 17.59 -10.90
CA GLU A 184 9.74 17.39 -11.67
C GLU A 184 10.85 18.36 -11.21
N LYS A 185 12.01 17.79 -10.85
CA LYS A 185 13.18 18.47 -10.31
C LYS A 185 14.37 18.44 -11.28
N GLY A 186 14.39 17.47 -12.18
CA GLY A 186 15.44 17.18 -13.13
C GLY A 186 15.23 15.80 -13.77
N THR A 187 16.24 15.27 -14.41
CA THR A 187 16.19 13.96 -15.07
C THR A 187 16.24 12.79 -14.07
N VAL A 188 16.96 12.97 -12.96
CA VAL A 188 17.08 11.95 -11.91
C VAL A 188 15.83 11.95 -11.02
N LYS A 189 15.32 10.78 -10.70
CA LYS A 189 14.25 10.57 -9.73
C LYS A 189 14.80 9.95 -8.46
N THR A 190 14.35 10.44 -7.31
CA THR A 190 14.79 9.93 -6.01
C THR A 190 13.78 8.97 -5.40
N ILE A 191 14.29 7.86 -4.89
CA ILE A 191 13.52 6.76 -4.30
C ILE A 191 13.87 6.64 -2.81
N CYS A 192 12.84 6.42 -1.96
CA CYS A 192 13.04 6.00 -0.57
C CYS A 192 12.44 4.61 -0.35
N TYR A 193 13.23 3.68 0.16
CA TYR A 193 12.73 2.46 0.78
C TYR A 193 12.62 2.70 2.28
N ILE A 194 11.40 2.76 2.80
CA ILE A 194 11.15 3.09 4.20
C ILE A 194 10.67 1.85 4.98
N GLU A 195 11.43 1.52 6.02
CA GLU A 195 11.11 0.47 7.00
C GLU A 195 9.92 0.91 7.87
N VAL A 196 8.71 0.57 7.47
CA VAL A 196 7.50 0.94 8.22
C VAL A 196 7.39 0.26 9.59
N ASN A 197 8.26 -0.72 9.87
CA ASN A 197 8.45 -1.29 11.20
C ASN A 197 9.10 -0.29 12.19
N ASN A 198 9.87 0.65 11.67
CA ASN A 198 10.73 1.54 12.45
C ASN A 198 10.36 3.02 12.33
N GLU A 199 9.69 3.40 11.23
CA GLU A 199 9.47 4.81 10.92
C GLU A 199 8.10 5.06 10.29
N ASN A 200 7.55 6.26 10.54
CA ASN A 200 6.31 6.68 9.93
C ASN A 200 6.54 7.08 8.47
N ILE A 201 5.81 6.46 7.56
CA ILE A 201 5.92 6.72 6.12
C ILE A 201 5.72 8.22 5.77
N LEU A 202 4.89 8.96 6.52
CA LEU A 202 4.65 10.39 6.28
C LEU A 202 5.91 11.23 6.39
N ASN A 203 6.90 10.79 7.17
CA ASN A 203 8.16 11.51 7.33
C ASN A 203 8.95 11.63 6.02
N THR A 204 8.73 10.75 5.04
CA THR A 204 9.32 10.88 3.70
C THR A 204 8.83 12.12 2.97
N GLY A 205 7.61 12.57 3.24
CA GLY A 205 7.00 13.76 2.63
C GLY A 205 7.41 15.09 3.28
N GLU A 206 8.23 15.08 4.34
CA GLU A 206 8.70 16.30 5.00
C GLU A 206 9.98 16.86 4.37
N TYR A 207 10.70 16.06 3.59
CA TYR A 207 11.91 16.50 2.91
C TYR A 207 11.55 17.18 1.57
N THR A 208 11.90 18.46 1.48
CA THR A 208 11.64 19.29 0.29
C THR A 208 12.91 19.98 -0.19
N MET A 209 12.96 20.25 -1.48
CA MET A 209 14.04 21.02 -2.10
C MET A 209 13.93 22.49 -1.66
N GLU A 210 14.99 23.05 -1.07
CA GLU A 210 15.01 24.42 -0.53
C GLU A 210 14.61 25.45 -1.59
N ASN A 211 15.14 25.34 -2.81
CA ASN A 211 14.95 26.32 -3.87
C ASN A 211 13.56 26.28 -4.52
N SER A 212 12.84 25.15 -4.47
CA SER A 212 11.59 24.95 -5.21
C SER A 212 10.40 24.55 -4.33
N GLY A 213 10.65 24.12 -3.08
CA GLY A 213 9.63 23.55 -2.21
C GLY A 213 9.07 22.21 -2.69
N LYS A 214 9.60 21.63 -3.78
CA LYS A 214 9.17 20.34 -4.31
C LYS A 214 9.65 19.21 -3.40
N PRO A 215 8.89 18.11 -3.29
CA PRO A 215 9.34 16.95 -2.52
C PRO A 215 10.70 16.46 -2.99
N PHE A 216 11.56 16.07 -2.04
CA PHE A 216 12.83 15.45 -2.39
C PHE A 216 12.62 14.05 -2.99
N PHE A 217 11.72 13.24 -2.42
CA PHE A 217 11.43 11.92 -2.95
C PHE A 217 10.36 11.98 -4.05
N ASP A 218 10.61 11.29 -5.16
CA ASP A 218 9.63 11.07 -6.24
C ASP A 218 8.84 9.77 -6.02
N ILE A 219 9.50 8.77 -5.42
CA ILE A 219 8.92 7.45 -5.14
C ILE A 219 9.24 7.06 -3.70
N VAL A 220 8.23 6.55 -3.00
CA VAL A 220 8.36 5.97 -1.66
C VAL A 220 7.87 4.53 -1.71
N ASN A 221 8.76 3.60 -1.39
CA ASN A 221 8.49 2.18 -1.30
C ASN A 221 8.16 1.81 0.15
N VAL A 222 6.93 1.34 0.41
CA VAL A 222 6.53 0.73 1.70
C VAL A 222 7.28 -0.58 1.85
N PHE A 223 8.24 -0.64 2.75
CA PHE A 223 9.09 -1.80 2.95
C PHE A 223 8.72 -2.52 4.26
N ALA A 224 8.23 -3.80 4.25
CA ALA A 224 7.79 -4.53 3.07
C ALA A 224 6.66 -5.50 3.42
N ALA A 225 5.81 -5.80 2.46
CA ALA A 225 5.00 -7.01 2.48
C ALA A 225 5.87 -8.19 2.00
N ASN A 226 5.44 -9.41 2.25
CA ASN A 226 6.21 -10.60 1.90
C ASN A 226 5.42 -11.54 0.99
N ILE A 227 6.14 -12.31 0.18
CA ILE A 227 5.57 -13.47 -0.48
C ILE A 227 5.73 -14.70 0.42
N ARG A 228 4.62 -15.39 0.70
CA ARG A 228 4.58 -16.62 1.49
C ARG A 228 3.75 -17.70 0.80
N LEU A 229 3.76 -18.91 1.34
CA LEU A 229 2.86 -19.99 0.97
C LEU A 229 1.74 -20.13 2.01
N ASN A 230 0.51 -20.26 1.54
CA ASN A 230 -0.62 -20.61 2.39
C ASN A 230 -0.64 -22.11 2.72
N GLU A 231 -1.64 -22.57 3.50
CA GLU A 231 -1.80 -23.97 3.89
C GLU A 231 -1.99 -24.92 2.69
N GLU A 232 -2.45 -24.41 1.56
CA GLU A 232 -2.60 -25.17 0.30
C GLU A 232 -1.31 -25.18 -0.53
N GLY A 233 -0.24 -24.51 -0.07
CA GLY A 233 1.03 -24.38 -0.77
C GLY A 233 0.98 -23.38 -1.93
N LYS A 234 0.00 -22.46 -1.96
CA LYS A 234 -0.10 -21.40 -2.98
C LYS A 234 0.57 -20.13 -2.49
N PRO A 235 1.30 -19.43 -3.36
CA PRO A 235 1.86 -18.11 -3.06
C PRO A 235 0.77 -17.11 -2.72
N TYR A 236 1.03 -16.26 -1.72
CA TYR A 236 0.15 -15.16 -1.34
C TYR A 236 0.94 -13.98 -0.75
N VAL A 237 0.33 -12.79 -0.72
CA VAL A 237 0.89 -11.59 -0.10
C VAL A 237 0.64 -11.62 1.41
N TYR A 238 1.69 -11.68 2.18
CA TYR A 238 1.65 -11.57 3.63
C TYR A 238 2.03 -10.14 4.05
N CYS A 239 1.21 -9.53 4.89
CA CYS A 239 1.49 -8.25 5.51
C CYS A 239 1.64 -8.42 7.02
N ASN A 240 2.78 -8.01 7.55
CA ASN A 240 2.97 -7.95 9.00
C ASN A 240 2.05 -6.86 9.62
N PRO A 241 1.94 -6.77 10.96
CA PRO A 241 1.04 -5.80 11.59
C PRO A 241 1.31 -4.35 11.20
N GLN A 242 2.57 -3.95 10.97
CA GLN A 242 2.94 -2.58 10.61
C GLN A 242 2.54 -2.26 9.17
N VAL A 243 2.81 -3.15 8.23
CA VAL A 243 2.34 -3.00 6.84
C VAL A 243 0.81 -3.01 6.80
N THR A 244 0.15 -3.93 7.52
CA THR A 244 -1.31 -3.96 7.65
C THR A 244 -1.85 -2.63 8.16
N PHE A 245 -1.21 -2.03 9.18
CA PHE A 245 -1.60 -0.72 9.69
C PHE A 245 -1.50 0.38 8.63
N VAL A 246 -0.43 0.38 7.81
CA VAL A 246 -0.28 1.34 6.69
C VAL A 246 -1.41 1.16 5.68
N LEU A 247 -1.72 -0.09 5.31
CA LEU A 247 -2.78 -0.43 4.36
C LEU A 247 -4.15 0.01 4.88
N GLU A 248 -4.51 -0.38 6.10
CA GLU A 248 -5.80 -0.03 6.70
C GLU A 248 -5.98 1.49 6.91
N ASN A 249 -4.89 2.24 6.97
CA ASN A 249 -4.88 3.69 7.07
C ASN A 249 -4.36 4.39 5.80
N ALA A 250 -4.53 3.79 4.63
CA ALA A 250 -4.04 4.33 3.36
C ALA A 250 -4.53 5.75 3.09
N ASP A 251 -5.75 6.09 3.49
CA ASP A 251 -6.32 7.44 3.42
C ASP A 251 -5.53 8.48 4.22
N LYS A 252 -4.87 8.07 5.31
CA LYS A 252 -4.10 8.95 6.21
C LYS A 252 -2.59 8.87 6.01
N LEU A 253 -2.08 7.76 5.47
CA LEU A 253 -0.65 7.49 5.39
C LEU A 253 -0.13 7.48 3.95
N ILE A 254 -0.89 6.98 2.99
CA ILE A 254 -0.50 6.91 1.57
C ILE A 254 -0.98 8.17 0.83
N ARG A 255 -2.27 8.52 0.97
CA ARG A 255 -2.88 9.64 0.22
C ARG A 255 -2.20 10.98 0.45
N PRO A 256 -1.79 11.38 1.68
CA PRO A 256 -1.08 12.66 1.87
C PRO A 256 0.23 12.75 1.09
N LEU A 257 0.97 11.66 0.94
CA LEU A 257 2.19 11.62 0.12
C LEU A 257 1.86 11.79 -1.36
N GLN A 258 0.84 11.09 -1.84
CA GLN A 258 0.36 11.20 -3.23
C GLN A 258 -0.16 12.61 -3.54
N GLN A 259 -0.80 13.30 -2.56
CA GLN A 259 -1.22 14.69 -2.70
C GLN A 259 -0.03 15.66 -2.86
N LYS A 260 1.11 15.33 -2.31
CA LYS A 260 2.37 16.07 -2.53
C LYS A 260 3.00 15.74 -3.91
N GLY A 261 2.44 14.80 -4.68
CA GLY A 261 2.96 14.33 -5.96
C GLY A 261 4.01 13.21 -5.86
N ILE A 262 4.19 12.65 -4.66
CA ILE A 262 5.08 11.50 -4.42
C ILE A 262 4.32 10.23 -4.80
N LYS A 263 4.92 9.36 -5.59
CA LYS A 263 4.37 8.03 -5.88
C LYS A 263 4.66 7.07 -4.74
N VAL A 264 3.68 6.24 -4.37
CA VAL A 264 3.82 5.27 -3.29
C VAL A 264 3.67 3.87 -3.85
N HIS A 265 4.69 3.04 -3.69
CA HIS A 265 4.71 1.65 -4.13
C HIS A 265 4.69 0.69 -2.94
N LEU A 266 4.17 -0.51 -3.13
CA LEU A 266 4.29 -1.62 -2.20
C LEU A 266 5.50 -2.46 -2.56
N THR A 267 6.42 -2.68 -1.62
CA THR A 267 7.52 -3.63 -1.82
C THR A 267 7.07 -5.04 -1.46
N ILE A 268 7.44 -6.01 -2.28
CA ILE A 268 7.26 -7.44 -2.03
C ILE A 268 8.64 -8.07 -1.83
N LEU A 269 8.86 -8.62 -0.64
CA LEU A 269 10.11 -9.24 -0.21
C LEU A 269 9.91 -10.75 -0.03
N GLY A 270 10.94 -11.56 -0.27
CA GLY A 270 10.95 -12.97 0.14
C GLY A 270 10.90 -13.13 1.66
N ASP A 271 10.56 -14.32 2.16
CA ASP A 271 10.38 -14.55 3.62
C ASP A 271 10.68 -15.97 4.06
N HIS A 272 11.90 -16.44 3.81
CA HIS A 272 12.40 -17.77 4.23
C HIS A 272 11.51 -18.96 3.82
N THR A 273 10.54 -18.73 2.93
CA THR A 273 9.70 -19.77 2.33
C THR A 273 10.22 -20.13 0.93
N PRO A 274 9.80 -21.25 0.33
CA PRO A 274 10.17 -21.59 -1.05
C PRO A 274 9.59 -20.65 -2.10
N ALA A 275 8.53 -19.88 -1.75
CA ALA A 275 7.98 -18.88 -2.65
C ALA A 275 8.90 -17.67 -2.73
N GLY A 276 9.16 -17.23 -3.94
CA GLY A 276 9.89 -16.02 -4.27
C GLY A 276 9.65 -15.65 -5.72
N MET A 277 10.11 -14.48 -6.13
CA MET A 277 9.83 -13.92 -7.45
C MET A 277 10.33 -14.83 -8.59
N ARG A 278 11.40 -15.58 -8.35
CA ARG A 278 12.05 -16.46 -9.32
C ARG A 278 11.51 -17.88 -9.37
N SER A 279 10.64 -18.29 -8.42
CA SER A 279 10.18 -19.68 -8.31
C SER A 279 8.71 -19.88 -8.70
N LEU A 280 8.00 -18.82 -9.13
CA LEU A 280 6.61 -18.94 -9.56
C LEU A 280 6.52 -19.54 -10.97
N GLY A 281 5.84 -20.69 -11.12
CA GLY A 281 5.45 -21.18 -12.44
C GLY A 281 4.40 -20.26 -13.05
N ASP A 282 4.16 -20.40 -14.37
CA ASP A 282 3.36 -19.44 -15.15
C ASP A 282 1.97 -19.16 -14.56
N GLU A 283 1.24 -20.18 -14.14
CA GLU A 283 -0.09 -19.98 -13.53
C GLU A 283 0.00 -19.37 -12.13
N ALA A 284 0.99 -19.75 -11.34
CA ALA A 284 1.23 -19.15 -10.02
C ALA A 284 1.62 -17.66 -10.14
N ALA A 285 2.42 -17.31 -11.14
CA ALA A 285 2.77 -15.92 -11.44
C ALA A 285 1.54 -15.09 -11.85
N LYS A 286 0.65 -15.64 -12.69
CA LYS A 286 -0.61 -14.99 -13.08
C LYS A 286 -1.53 -14.77 -11.87
N ASP A 287 -1.68 -15.77 -11.02
CA ASP A 287 -2.56 -15.67 -9.85
C ASP A 287 -1.99 -14.71 -8.80
N PHE A 288 -0.67 -14.74 -8.59
CA PHE A 288 -0.01 -13.79 -7.70
C PHE A 288 -0.07 -12.35 -8.25
N ALA A 289 0.07 -12.15 -9.57
CA ALA A 289 -0.13 -10.85 -10.20
C ALA A 289 -1.54 -10.30 -9.98
N LYS A 290 -2.59 -11.14 -10.06
CA LYS A 290 -3.98 -10.73 -9.76
C LYS A 290 -4.14 -10.33 -8.28
N GLU A 291 -3.50 -11.05 -7.37
CA GLU A 291 -3.51 -10.67 -5.95
C GLU A 291 -2.82 -9.33 -5.74
N LEU A 292 -1.64 -9.12 -6.32
CA LEU A 292 -0.91 -7.84 -6.29
C LEU A 292 -1.77 -6.70 -6.86
N LYS A 293 -2.47 -6.95 -7.97
CA LYS A 293 -3.41 -5.97 -8.54
C LYS A 293 -4.49 -5.59 -7.53
N SER A 294 -5.02 -6.56 -6.79
CA SER A 294 -6.03 -6.28 -5.76
C SER A 294 -5.49 -5.35 -4.67
N TYR A 295 -4.25 -5.54 -4.22
CA TYR A 295 -3.60 -4.62 -3.27
C TYR A 295 -3.42 -3.23 -3.86
N VAL A 296 -2.94 -3.16 -5.11
CA VAL A 296 -2.73 -1.88 -5.81
C VAL A 296 -4.05 -1.12 -5.94
N ASP A 297 -5.11 -1.78 -6.38
CA ASP A 297 -6.41 -1.15 -6.61
C ASP A 297 -7.09 -0.72 -5.29
N ILE A 298 -7.13 -1.62 -4.30
CA ILE A 298 -7.82 -1.39 -3.02
C ILE A 298 -7.14 -0.27 -2.23
N TYR A 299 -5.81 -0.32 -2.11
CA TYR A 299 -5.06 0.63 -1.32
C TYR A 299 -4.51 1.79 -2.14
N GLY A 300 -4.66 1.74 -3.48
CA GLY A 300 -4.34 2.79 -4.44
C GLY A 300 -2.85 3.08 -4.56
N PHE A 301 -2.02 2.06 -4.57
CA PHE A 301 -0.61 2.19 -4.86
C PHE A 301 -0.37 2.64 -6.31
N ASP A 302 0.73 3.35 -6.52
CA ASP A 302 1.17 3.79 -7.84
C ASP A 302 2.02 2.72 -8.54
N GLY A 303 2.45 1.69 -7.82
CA GLY A 303 3.27 0.62 -8.36
C GLY A 303 3.69 -0.42 -7.32
N ILE A 304 4.56 -1.33 -7.75
CA ILE A 304 5.14 -2.40 -6.94
C ILE A 304 6.66 -2.38 -7.13
N SER A 305 7.39 -2.57 -6.03
CA SER A 305 8.81 -2.86 -6.04
C SER A 305 9.05 -4.30 -5.60
N PHE A 306 9.80 -5.06 -6.38
CA PHE A 306 10.15 -6.43 -6.06
C PHE A 306 11.54 -6.50 -5.47
N ASP A 307 11.68 -7.27 -4.39
CA ASP A 307 12.95 -7.54 -3.70
C ASP A 307 13.06 -9.06 -3.47
N ASP A 308 13.81 -9.73 -4.34
CA ASP A 308 13.94 -11.19 -4.31
C ASP A 308 15.08 -11.63 -3.39
N GLU A 309 14.97 -11.27 -2.11
CA GLU A 309 15.87 -11.70 -1.04
C GLU A 309 15.16 -12.64 -0.06
N TRP A 310 15.93 -13.39 0.70
CA TRP A 310 15.47 -14.25 1.80
C TRP A 310 14.56 -15.43 1.43
N SER A 311 14.23 -15.67 0.16
CA SER A 311 13.49 -16.86 -0.25
C SER A 311 14.36 -18.13 -0.15
N ASN A 312 13.77 -19.23 0.37
CA ASN A 312 14.50 -20.50 0.52
C ASN A 312 14.23 -21.42 -0.68
N TYR A 313 14.93 -21.16 -1.77
CA TYR A 313 14.73 -21.85 -3.03
C TYR A 313 15.14 -23.33 -3.05
N ASP A 314 15.89 -23.81 -2.07
CA ASP A 314 16.25 -25.23 -1.96
C ASP A 314 15.03 -26.12 -1.67
N LEU A 315 13.93 -25.52 -1.23
CA LEU A 315 12.72 -26.22 -0.82
C LEU A 315 11.57 -26.15 -1.85
N VAL A 316 11.80 -25.67 -3.06
CA VAL A 316 10.71 -25.52 -4.07
C VAL A 316 10.11 -26.85 -4.52
N ALA A 317 10.86 -27.95 -4.44
CA ALA A 317 10.39 -29.27 -4.84
C ALA A 317 9.22 -29.73 -3.95
N GLY A 318 8.09 -30.06 -4.56
CA GLY A 318 6.92 -30.60 -3.86
C GLY A 318 5.82 -29.57 -3.58
N TYR A 319 6.02 -28.30 -3.91
CA TYR A 319 4.98 -27.25 -3.81
C TYR A 319 4.30 -27.04 -5.18
N PRO A 320 2.97 -27.25 -5.27
CA PRO A 320 2.23 -27.04 -6.51
C PRO A 320 2.38 -25.58 -7.00
N GLY A 321 2.72 -25.42 -8.27
CA GLY A 321 2.87 -24.09 -8.89
C GLY A 321 4.25 -23.45 -8.69
N LEU A 322 5.14 -24.01 -7.86
CA LEU A 322 6.53 -23.58 -7.81
C LEU A 322 7.39 -24.39 -8.77
N VAL A 323 8.40 -23.74 -9.34
CA VAL A 323 9.36 -24.30 -10.30
C VAL A 323 10.79 -24.00 -9.87
N THR A 324 11.77 -24.61 -10.50
CA THR A 324 13.18 -24.28 -10.30
C THR A 324 13.39 -22.77 -10.50
N PRO A 325 13.99 -22.07 -9.54
CA PRO A 325 14.17 -20.61 -9.60
C PRO A 325 15.00 -20.22 -10.81
N SER A 326 14.52 -19.25 -11.56
CA SER A 326 15.28 -18.66 -12.66
C SER A 326 14.97 -17.16 -12.83
N GLN A 327 15.86 -16.47 -13.54
CA GLN A 327 15.68 -15.06 -13.87
C GLN A 327 14.53 -14.85 -14.87
N GLU A 328 14.27 -15.82 -15.73
CA GLU A 328 13.16 -15.83 -16.68
C GLU A 328 11.81 -15.94 -15.96
N GLN A 329 11.71 -16.74 -14.90
CA GLN A 329 10.49 -16.81 -14.08
C GLN A 329 10.24 -15.48 -13.34
N TYR A 330 11.30 -14.79 -12.93
CA TYR A 330 11.15 -13.43 -12.41
C TYR A 330 10.60 -12.48 -13.47
N SER A 331 11.12 -12.54 -14.69
CA SER A 331 10.59 -11.76 -15.81
C SER A 331 9.14 -12.12 -16.13
N ARG A 332 8.76 -13.41 -16.02
CA ARG A 332 7.37 -13.87 -16.16
C ARG A 332 6.43 -13.18 -15.17
N LEU A 333 6.78 -13.13 -13.89
CA LEU A 333 5.96 -12.44 -12.89
C LEU A 333 5.74 -10.97 -13.24
N ILE A 334 6.80 -10.26 -13.62
CA ILE A 334 6.72 -8.83 -13.98
C ILE A 334 5.87 -8.65 -15.24
N TYR A 335 6.02 -9.53 -16.21
CA TYR A 335 5.18 -9.53 -17.42
C TYR A 335 3.69 -9.70 -17.07
N GLU A 336 3.33 -10.68 -16.24
CA GLU A 336 1.94 -10.89 -15.84
C GLU A 336 1.37 -9.67 -15.07
N CYS A 337 2.18 -9.03 -14.23
CA CYS A 337 1.80 -7.78 -13.58
C CYS A 337 1.58 -6.66 -14.59
N ARG A 338 2.48 -6.49 -15.57
CA ARG A 338 2.39 -5.45 -16.61
C ARG A 338 1.16 -5.63 -17.48
N GLN A 339 0.77 -6.88 -17.81
CA GLN A 339 -0.42 -7.16 -18.61
C GLN A 339 -1.71 -6.66 -17.97
N ILE A 340 -1.84 -6.79 -16.66
CA ILE A 340 -3.08 -6.43 -15.94
C ILE A 340 -3.02 -5.07 -15.23
N MET A 341 -1.85 -4.46 -15.16
CA MET A 341 -1.61 -3.14 -14.54
C MET A 341 -0.70 -2.28 -15.43
N PRO A 342 -1.08 -1.99 -16.69
CA PRO A 342 -0.20 -1.33 -17.66
C PRO A 342 0.24 0.07 -17.23
N ASP A 343 -0.59 0.79 -16.46
CA ASP A 343 -0.35 2.17 -16.02
C ASP A 343 0.41 2.27 -14.68
N LYS A 344 0.76 1.13 -14.06
CA LYS A 344 1.47 1.10 -12.79
C LYS A 344 2.97 0.95 -12.99
N GLN A 345 3.76 1.41 -12.01
CA GLN A 345 5.20 1.31 -12.07
C GLN A 345 5.70 0.01 -11.43
N PHE A 346 6.71 -0.58 -12.04
CA PHE A 346 7.37 -1.78 -11.52
C PHE A 346 8.87 -1.53 -11.35
N GLY A 347 9.33 -1.68 -10.10
CA GLY A 347 10.74 -1.59 -9.74
C GLY A 347 11.30 -2.93 -9.30
N VAL A 348 12.61 -3.08 -9.44
CA VAL A 348 13.36 -4.23 -8.93
C VAL A 348 14.55 -3.74 -8.12
N TYR A 349 14.61 -4.17 -6.87
CA TYR A 349 15.80 -4.10 -6.04
C TYR A 349 16.63 -5.36 -6.26
N TRP A 350 17.94 -5.22 -6.45
CA TRP A 350 18.85 -6.33 -6.67
C TRP A 350 20.19 -6.09 -6.00
N CYS A 351 20.85 -7.16 -5.57
CA CYS A 351 22.16 -7.07 -4.91
C CYS A 351 23.08 -8.22 -5.36
N LYS A 352 24.35 -8.09 -5.08
CA LYS A 352 25.34 -9.16 -5.18
C LYS A 352 25.59 -9.72 -3.77
N GLN A 353 25.69 -11.03 -3.65
CA GLN A 353 26.06 -11.66 -2.37
C GLN A 353 27.51 -11.31 -2.02
N GLU A 354 27.77 -10.99 -0.75
CA GLU A 354 29.07 -10.56 -0.23
C GLU A 354 30.21 -11.60 -0.43
N ASN A 355 29.88 -12.87 -0.61
CA ASN A 355 30.85 -13.97 -0.73
C ASN A 355 31.19 -14.37 -2.17
N GLY A 356 31.00 -13.49 -3.14
CA GLY A 356 31.43 -13.68 -4.53
C GLY A 356 30.60 -14.68 -5.34
N GLY A 357 29.48 -15.15 -4.82
CA GLY A 357 28.45 -15.81 -5.59
C GLY A 357 27.73 -14.78 -6.46
N ALA A 358 27.57 -15.04 -7.76
CA ALA A 358 26.75 -14.18 -8.61
C ALA A 358 25.33 -14.22 -8.08
N SER A 359 24.85 -13.12 -7.50
CA SER A 359 23.42 -13.00 -7.22
C SER A 359 22.68 -12.93 -8.54
N ILE A 360 21.63 -13.72 -8.68
CA ILE A 360 20.74 -13.73 -9.84
C ILE A 360 19.34 -13.21 -9.47
N ASN A 361 19.24 -12.41 -8.39
CA ASN A 361 17.97 -11.87 -7.88
C ASN A 361 17.44 -10.68 -8.70
N TYR A 362 17.70 -10.68 -9.98
CA TYR A 362 17.14 -9.76 -10.96
C TYR A 362 16.55 -10.50 -12.16
N PRO A 363 15.54 -9.94 -12.83
CA PRO A 363 14.93 -10.55 -14.01
C PRO A 363 15.84 -10.44 -15.24
N LEU A 364 15.71 -11.37 -16.17
CA LEU A 364 16.48 -11.41 -17.41
C LEU A 364 15.65 -12.04 -18.55
N GLY A 365 15.93 -11.66 -19.79
CA GLY A 365 15.40 -12.27 -21.01
C GLY A 365 14.08 -11.66 -21.47
N GLU A 366 13.40 -12.39 -22.33
CA GLU A 366 12.15 -12.00 -22.96
C GLU A 366 11.00 -12.92 -22.49
N VAL A 367 9.80 -12.36 -22.38
CA VAL A 367 8.57 -13.09 -22.12
C VAL A 367 7.54 -12.67 -23.14
N GLU A 368 7.03 -13.65 -23.91
CA GLU A 368 6.04 -13.40 -24.99
C GLU A 368 6.48 -12.29 -25.96
N GLY A 369 7.78 -12.24 -26.29
CA GLY A 369 8.37 -11.25 -27.18
C GLY A 369 8.52 -9.85 -26.60
N LYS A 370 8.42 -9.70 -25.27
CA LYS A 370 8.69 -8.47 -24.54
C LYS A 370 9.97 -8.60 -23.75
N ASP A 371 10.95 -7.76 -24.05
CA ASP A 371 12.18 -7.68 -23.27
C ASP A 371 11.90 -7.16 -21.87
N VAL A 372 12.61 -7.67 -20.86
CA VAL A 372 12.44 -7.25 -19.46
C VAL A 372 12.71 -5.76 -19.27
N ASN A 373 13.60 -5.18 -20.07
CA ASN A 373 13.83 -3.74 -20.05
C ASN A 373 12.54 -2.94 -20.34
N ASP A 374 11.67 -3.44 -21.24
CA ASP A 374 10.40 -2.80 -21.58
C ASP A 374 9.33 -2.98 -20.48
N LEU A 375 9.49 -4.00 -19.64
CA LEU A 375 8.55 -4.33 -18.58
C LEU A 375 8.79 -3.52 -17.29
N LEU A 376 10.06 -3.09 -17.06
CA LEU A 376 10.48 -2.37 -15.85
C LEU A 376 10.47 -0.85 -16.05
N ASP A 377 10.15 -0.14 -14.97
CA ASP A 377 10.29 1.32 -14.88
C ASP A 377 11.62 1.71 -14.22
N TYR A 378 12.08 0.93 -13.22
CA TYR A 378 13.38 1.19 -12.59
C TYR A 378 13.99 -0.06 -11.95
N THR A 379 15.30 -0.02 -11.76
CA THR A 379 16.07 -0.97 -10.94
C THR A 379 16.93 -0.25 -9.93
N VAL A 380 17.19 -0.87 -8.78
CA VAL A 380 18.03 -0.31 -7.72
C VAL A 380 19.09 -1.34 -7.30
N TYR A 381 20.35 -0.97 -7.37
CA TYR A 381 21.47 -1.75 -6.84
C TYR A 381 21.55 -1.59 -5.32
N GLY A 382 21.36 -2.67 -4.60
CA GLY A 382 21.15 -2.68 -3.17
C GLY A 382 22.38 -2.99 -2.30
N ASN A 383 23.56 -3.27 -2.87
CA ASN A 383 24.78 -3.24 -2.07
C ASN A 383 25.18 -1.78 -1.84
N TYR A 384 24.65 -1.22 -0.73
CA TYR A 384 24.74 0.20 -0.43
C TYR A 384 26.17 0.71 -0.42
N ASN A 385 26.34 1.98 -0.80
CA ASN A 385 27.62 2.67 -0.93
C ASN A 385 28.58 2.09 -2.00
N LEU A 386 28.15 1.09 -2.76
CA LEU A 386 28.89 0.52 -3.89
C LEU A 386 28.20 0.89 -5.21
N TRP A 387 28.93 0.72 -6.31
CA TRP A 387 28.45 1.00 -7.66
C TRP A 387 28.37 -0.27 -8.49
N ASP A 388 27.22 -0.54 -9.08
CA ASP A 388 27.05 -1.57 -10.10
C ASP A 388 25.84 -1.32 -10.99
N LYS A 389 25.73 -2.03 -12.12
CA LYS A 389 24.63 -1.90 -13.09
C LYS A 389 24.29 -3.22 -13.76
N LEU A 390 23.06 -3.34 -14.24
CA LEU A 390 22.63 -4.42 -15.12
C LEU A 390 22.86 -4.03 -16.58
N GLY A 391 23.63 -4.84 -17.31
CA GLY A 391 24.03 -4.51 -18.69
C GLY A 391 22.88 -4.61 -19.73
N HIS A 392 21.74 -5.20 -19.35
CA HIS A 392 20.58 -5.39 -20.21
C HIS A 392 19.40 -4.43 -19.87
N ILE A 393 19.60 -3.51 -18.96
CA ILE A 393 18.62 -2.48 -18.59
C ILE A 393 19.19 -1.11 -18.96
N ASP A 394 18.38 -0.24 -19.53
CA ASP A 394 18.74 1.12 -19.93
C ASP A 394 19.20 1.94 -18.71
N GLU A 395 20.26 2.73 -18.87
CA GLU A 395 20.83 3.56 -17.79
C GLU A 395 19.78 4.52 -17.22
N GLY A 396 18.89 5.06 -18.04
CA GLY A 396 17.77 5.91 -17.59
C GLY A 396 16.74 5.21 -16.72
N LYS A 397 16.79 3.88 -16.59
CA LYS A 397 15.93 3.07 -15.71
C LYS A 397 16.68 2.51 -14.50
N GLN A 398 17.92 2.90 -14.26
CA GLN A 398 18.73 2.31 -13.18
C GLN A 398 19.13 3.33 -12.12
N CYS A 399 19.22 2.82 -10.89
CA CYS A 399 19.90 3.40 -9.76
C CYS A 399 21.16 2.55 -9.47
N PRO A 400 22.34 2.89 -10.02
CA PRO A 400 23.54 2.09 -9.86
C PRO A 400 24.23 2.27 -8.51
N TYR A 401 23.78 3.24 -7.71
CA TYR A 401 24.35 3.59 -6.42
C TYR A 401 23.22 4.02 -5.48
N ALA A 402 23.11 3.36 -4.34
CA ALA A 402 22.16 3.66 -3.29
C ALA A 402 22.87 3.80 -1.93
N ILE A 403 22.23 4.47 -0.98
CA ILE A 403 22.76 4.72 0.36
C ILE A 403 21.80 4.16 1.41
N ASN A 404 22.35 3.46 2.41
CA ASN A 404 21.63 3.14 3.65
C ASN A 404 21.84 4.27 4.66
N LEU A 405 20.79 4.99 4.99
CA LEU A 405 20.83 6.17 5.87
C LEU A 405 21.22 5.84 7.32
N THR A 406 21.13 4.59 7.74
CA THR A 406 21.47 4.18 9.11
C THR A 406 22.90 3.70 9.29
N GLU A 407 23.59 3.38 8.22
CA GLU A 407 25.00 2.95 8.27
C GLU A 407 25.98 4.10 8.42
N GLY A 408 25.50 5.33 8.20
CA GLY A 408 26.35 6.52 8.25
C GLY A 408 27.22 6.67 7.00
N GLY A 409 28.03 7.70 7.00
CA GLY A 409 28.92 8.03 5.88
C GLY A 409 28.41 9.24 5.07
N SER A 410 29.31 9.77 4.26
CA SER A 410 28.97 10.84 3.32
C SER A 410 28.72 10.26 1.94
N PRO A 411 27.74 10.79 1.20
CA PRO A 411 27.51 10.41 -0.18
C PRO A 411 28.78 10.56 -1.04
N ASN A 412 29.02 9.59 -1.91
CA ASN A 412 30.13 9.68 -2.85
C ASN A 412 29.80 10.68 -3.97
N SER A 413 30.44 11.85 -3.93
CA SER A 413 30.17 12.92 -4.90
C SER A 413 30.53 12.54 -6.35
N ILE A 414 31.49 11.64 -6.57
CA ILE A 414 31.81 11.15 -7.91
C ILE A 414 30.65 10.35 -8.48
N TYR A 415 30.11 9.43 -7.68
CA TYR A 415 28.94 8.62 -8.08
C TYR A 415 27.68 9.47 -8.28
N LEU A 416 27.44 10.44 -7.40
CA LEU A 416 26.27 11.35 -7.56
C LEU A 416 26.37 12.18 -8.84
N ASN A 417 27.56 12.69 -9.20
CA ASN A 417 27.75 13.41 -10.45
C ASN A 417 27.55 12.50 -11.67
N GLN A 418 28.03 11.26 -11.64
CA GLN A 418 27.77 10.29 -12.69
C GLN A 418 26.25 10.00 -12.84
N ILE A 419 25.52 9.90 -11.72
CA ILE A 419 24.09 9.72 -11.75
C ILE A 419 23.41 10.93 -12.40
N LYS A 420 23.74 12.14 -11.98
CA LYS A 420 23.22 13.39 -12.54
C LYS A 420 23.38 13.45 -14.06
N ASP A 421 24.50 12.98 -14.58
CA ASP A 421 24.86 13.13 -15.98
C ASP A 421 24.20 12.06 -16.89
N SER A 422 23.95 10.84 -16.39
CA SER A 422 23.62 9.71 -17.29
C SER A 422 22.58 8.73 -16.77
N TRP A 423 22.15 8.80 -15.50
CA TRP A 423 21.29 7.79 -14.90
C TRP A 423 19.93 8.35 -14.52
N GLY A 424 18.94 7.44 -14.42
CA GLY A 424 17.56 7.88 -14.18
C GLY A 424 17.15 7.94 -12.71
N TYR A 425 17.86 7.23 -11.82
CA TYR A 425 17.41 7.09 -10.43
C TYR A 425 18.55 7.13 -9.41
N PHE A 426 18.18 7.59 -8.21
CA PHE A 426 18.99 7.50 -7.00
C PHE A 426 18.11 7.01 -5.84
N ALA A 427 18.63 6.12 -4.98
CA ALA A 427 17.83 5.54 -3.89
C ALA A 427 18.47 5.72 -2.51
N LEU A 428 17.60 5.90 -1.53
CA LEU A 428 17.93 5.92 -0.11
C LEU A 428 17.10 4.84 0.60
N TYR A 429 17.76 4.09 1.47
CA TYR A 429 17.14 3.06 2.29
C TYR A 429 17.11 3.47 3.76
N ASN A 430 16.06 3.04 4.48
CA ASN A 430 15.94 3.09 5.92
C ASN A 430 16.02 4.52 6.49
N LEU A 431 15.20 5.42 5.93
CA LEU A 431 15.02 6.76 6.50
C LEU A 431 14.55 6.65 7.94
N GLN A 432 15.21 7.38 8.84
CA GLN A 432 14.80 7.55 10.23
C GLN A 432 15.06 8.99 10.66
N ILE A 433 14.02 9.68 11.15
CA ILE A 433 14.16 11.08 11.60
C ILE A 433 15.07 11.24 12.82
N SER A 434 15.25 10.18 13.59
CA SER A 434 16.17 10.15 14.74
C SER A 434 17.65 10.10 14.33
N LYS A 435 17.94 9.87 13.04
CA LYS A 435 19.27 9.84 12.45
C LYS A 435 19.56 11.13 11.68
N ASN A 436 20.79 11.36 11.33
CA ASN A 436 21.20 12.55 10.57
C ASN A 436 20.88 12.44 9.07
N SER A 437 19.67 11.98 8.74
CA SER A 437 19.22 11.78 7.35
C SER A 437 19.14 13.08 6.58
N GLU A 438 18.80 14.19 7.23
CA GLU A 438 18.66 15.51 6.62
C GLU A 438 19.95 15.99 5.97
N THR A 439 21.10 15.84 6.64
CA THR A 439 22.42 16.24 6.08
C THR A 439 22.74 15.48 4.80
N ILE A 440 22.48 14.16 4.77
CA ILE A 440 22.71 13.33 3.58
C ILE A 440 21.76 13.73 2.45
N ILE A 441 20.47 13.91 2.76
CA ILE A 441 19.45 14.30 1.79
C ILE A 441 19.78 15.67 1.18
N ASN A 442 20.17 16.64 1.98
CA ASN A 442 20.56 17.99 1.49
C ASN A 442 21.77 17.89 0.57
N GLN A 443 22.83 17.18 0.97
CA GLN A 443 24.02 17.00 0.12
C GLN A 443 23.68 16.33 -1.21
N VAL A 444 22.82 15.31 -1.20
CA VAL A 444 22.36 14.65 -2.43
C VAL A 444 21.53 15.61 -3.28
N GLY A 445 20.60 16.35 -2.65
CA GLY A 445 19.75 17.34 -3.34
C GLY A 445 20.56 18.44 -4.02
N GLU A 446 21.54 19.01 -3.32
CA GLU A 446 22.46 20.00 -3.89
C GLU A 446 23.25 19.45 -5.08
N THR A 447 23.73 18.20 -4.98
CA THR A 447 24.50 17.59 -6.06
C THR A 447 23.65 17.27 -7.29
N LEU A 448 22.47 16.65 -7.09
CA LEU A 448 21.63 16.19 -8.20
C LEU A 448 20.84 17.33 -8.86
N TYR A 449 20.42 18.35 -8.10
CA TYR A 449 19.45 19.35 -8.56
C TYR A 449 19.90 20.81 -8.38
N GLY A 450 21.01 21.05 -7.67
CA GLY A 450 21.57 22.38 -7.38
C GLY A 450 22.26 23.09 -8.55
#